data_19f68c403f58371edb7b4c417b119c23
#
_entry.id   19f68c403f58371edb7b4c417b119c23
#
_cell.length_a   1.000
_cell.length_b   1.000
_cell.length_c   1.000
_cell.angle_alpha   90.00
_cell.angle_beta   90.00
_cell.angle_gamma   90.00
#
_symmetry.space_group_name_H-M   'P 1'
#
loop_
_entity.id
_entity.type
_entity.pdbx_description
1 polymer ?
#
loop_
_entity_poly.entity_id
_entity_poly.type
_entity_poly.pdbx_seq_one_letter_code
_entity_poly.pdbx_strand_id
1 'polypeptide(L)'
;MREIIFDTETTGLDSREDRIIEIGGVELVDHFPTGRTIHVYINPGDRKVHPDALAVHGITDEFLKDKPSFAEIADELQAFFEGAKWIAHNATFDMGFINAEFARLGLPPVPQEQVVDTLSMARRKNPMGPNTLDALCRRYGIDNSHRTKHGALLDAELLAEVYIDLIGARQSQLILD
;
A
#
# COMPACT_ATOMS: atom_id res chain seq x y z
N MET A 1 6.38 -16.49 8.60
CA MET A 1 6.71 -15.05 8.45
C MET A 1 5.49 -14.31 7.93
N ARG A 2 5.12 -13.26 8.63
CA ARG A 2 3.98 -12.41 8.20
C ARG A 2 4.48 -11.24 7.38
N GLU A 3 3.77 -10.97 6.30
CA GLU A 3 4.01 -9.84 5.41
C GLU A 3 2.68 -9.16 5.13
N ILE A 4 2.67 -7.83 5.14
CA ILE A 4 1.48 -7.06 4.77
C ILE A 4 1.83 -6.29 3.50
N ILE A 5 1.13 -6.61 2.43
CA ILE A 5 1.21 -5.89 1.17
C ILE A 5 0.19 -4.77 1.27
N PHE A 6 0.63 -3.52 1.16
CA PHE A 6 -0.26 -2.39 1.38
C PHE A 6 -0.07 -1.28 0.37
N ASP A 7 -1.06 -0.42 0.28
CA ASP A 7 -1.04 0.79 -0.52
C ASP A 7 -1.77 1.89 0.23
N THR A 8 -1.43 3.14 -0.09
CA THR A 8 -2.07 4.32 0.49
C THR A 8 -2.54 5.26 -0.60
N GLU A 9 -3.62 6.00 -0.31
CA GLU A 9 -4.00 7.16 -1.08
C GLU A 9 -3.92 8.39 -0.18
N THR A 10 -3.55 9.54 -0.74
CA THR A 10 -3.23 10.73 0.01
C THR A 10 -3.91 11.96 -0.57
N THR A 11 -3.87 13.06 0.18
CA THR A 11 -4.39 14.34 -0.32
C THR A 11 -3.48 14.99 -1.35
N GLY A 12 -2.22 14.58 -1.42
CA GLY A 12 -1.23 15.13 -2.35
C GLY A 12 0.11 14.44 -2.19
N LEU A 13 1.18 15.09 -2.63
CA LEU A 13 2.50 14.45 -2.74
C LEU A 13 3.50 14.85 -1.65
N ASP A 14 3.19 15.84 -0.81
CA ASP A 14 4.12 16.33 0.22
C ASP A 14 3.76 15.74 1.58
N SER A 15 4.53 14.75 2.05
CA SER A 15 4.25 14.06 3.32
C SER A 15 4.29 14.97 4.55
N ARG A 16 4.87 16.17 4.45
CA ARG A 16 4.90 17.14 5.56
C ARG A 16 3.58 17.88 5.70
N GLU A 17 2.89 18.12 4.59
CA GLU A 17 1.66 18.91 4.51
C GLU A 17 0.43 18.05 4.24
N ASP A 18 0.58 17.03 3.40
CA ASP A 18 -0.52 16.17 2.98
C ASP A 18 -0.74 15.02 3.94
N ARG A 19 -1.93 14.43 3.86
CA ARG A 19 -2.39 13.42 4.80
C ARG A 19 -2.81 12.16 4.06
N ILE A 20 -2.72 11.03 4.74
CA ILE A 20 -3.27 9.75 4.24
C ILE A 20 -4.78 9.77 4.37
N ILE A 21 -5.48 9.35 3.33
CA ILE A 21 -6.95 9.29 3.30
C ILE A 21 -7.50 7.89 3.06
N GLU A 22 -6.67 6.96 2.61
CA GLU A 22 -7.06 5.56 2.45
C GLU A 22 -5.85 4.66 2.68
N ILE A 23 -6.05 3.55 3.39
CA ILE A 23 -5.06 2.49 3.52
C ILE A 23 -5.75 1.17 3.19
N GLY A 24 -5.13 0.40 2.32
CA GLY A 24 -5.56 -0.97 2.02
C GLY A 24 -4.38 -1.91 2.18
N GLY A 25 -4.60 -3.06 2.81
CA GLY A 25 -3.56 -4.02 3.02
C GLY A 25 -4.07 -5.44 3.07
N VAL A 26 -3.24 -6.38 2.62
CA VAL A 26 -3.56 -7.80 2.64
C VAL A 26 -2.42 -8.57 3.30
N GLU A 27 -2.77 -9.59 4.06
CA GLU A 27 -1.81 -10.40 4.80
C GLU A 27 -1.37 -11.60 3.98
N LEU A 28 -0.05 -11.85 3.95
CA LEU A 28 0.53 -13.11 3.53
C LEU A 28 1.24 -13.75 4.72
N VAL A 29 1.09 -15.07 4.85
CA VAL A 29 1.90 -15.86 5.78
C VAL A 29 2.63 -16.90 4.96
N ASP A 30 3.95 -16.90 5.05
CA ASP A 30 4.84 -17.75 4.24
C ASP A 30 4.50 -17.68 2.76
N HIS A 31 4.21 -16.46 2.29
CA HIS A 31 3.88 -16.09 0.90
C HIS A 31 2.50 -16.55 0.43
N PHE A 32 1.63 -16.99 1.34
CA PHE A 32 0.26 -17.39 1.02
C PHE A 32 -0.74 -16.35 1.56
N PRO A 33 -1.70 -15.90 0.75
CA PRO A 33 -2.77 -15.05 1.26
C PRO A 33 -3.59 -15.76 2.34
N THR A 34 -3.85 -15.05 3.44
CA THR A 34 -4.62 -15.61 4.56
C THR A 34 -6.10 -15.22 4.50
N GLY A 35 -6.45 -14.25 3.67
CA GLY A 35 -7.78 -13.67 3.63
C GLY A 35 -7.97 -12.52 4.60
N ARG A 36 -7.02 -12.27 5.52
CA ARG A 36 -7.09 -11.11 6.40
C ARG A 36 -6.67 -9.86 5.66
N THR A 37 -7.49 -8.82 5.77
CA THR A 37 -7.24 -7.53 5.11
C THR A 37 -7.50 -6.39 6.07
N ILE A 38 -6.93 -5.22 5.75
CA ILE A 38 -7.31 -3.96 6.37
C ILE A 38 -7.73 -3.00 5.27
N HIS A 39 -8.82 -2.26 5.48
CA HIS A 39 -9.27 -1.24 4.54
C HIS A 39 -9.92 -0.12 5.33
N VAL A 40 -9.29 1.04 5.37
CA VAL A 40 -9.80 2.19 6.10
C VAL A 40 -9.74 3.44 5.24
N TYR A 41 -10.78 4.27 5.35
CA TYR A 41 -10.78 5.65 4.85
C TYR A 41 -10.59 6.57 6.04
N ILE A 42 -9.86 7.66 5.83
CA ILE A 42 -9.39 8.52 6.93
C ILE A 42 -9.71 9.97 6.61
N ASN A 43 -10.30 10.66 7.58
CA ASN A 43 -10.53 12.10 7.49
C ASN A 43 -9.19 12.83 7.66
N PRO A 44 -8.79 13.67 6.67
CA PRO A 44 -7.48 14.33 6.71
C PRO A 44 -7.46 15.63 7.53
N GLY A 45 -8.47 15.89 8.34
CA GLY A 45 -8.58 17.15 9.09
C GLY A 45 -8.84 18.32 8.15
N ASP A 46 -8.05 19.38 8.30
CA ASP A 46 -8.23 20.61 7.51
C ASP A 46 -7.62 20.52 6.11
N ARG A 47 -6.86 19.44 5.83
CA ARG A 47 -6.18 19.32 4.54
C ARG A 47 -7.15 18.85 3.46
N LYS A 48 -7.27 19.62 2.38
CA LYS A 48 -8.13 19.28 1.24
C LYS A 48 -7.42 18.36 0.27
N VAL A 49 -8.19 17.54 -0.44
CA VAL A 49 -7.66 16.68 -1.50
C VAL A 49 -7.25 17.56 -2.68
N HIS A 50 -5.97 17.46 -3.09
CA HIS A 50 -5.47 18.19 -4.26
C HIS A 50 -6.16 17.67 -5.52
N PRO A 51 -6.49 18.56 -6.48
CA PRO A 51 -7.15 18.13 -7.74
C PRO A 51 -6.41 17.03 -8.49
N ASP A 52 -5.09 17.04 -8.51
CA ASP A 52 -4.29 16.00 -9.17
C ASP A 52 -4.43 14.66 -8.48
N ALA A 53 -4.51 14.64 -7.15
CA ALA A 53 -4.74 13.43 -6.38
C ALA A 53 -6.15 12.90 -6.63
N LEU A 54 -7.15 13.80 -6.63
CA LEU A 54 -8.54 13.46 -6.90
C LEU A 54 -8.69 12.78 -8.27
N ALA A 55 -7.96 13.28 -9.28
CA ALA A 55 -7.98 12.69 -10.61
C ALA A 55 -7.51 11.23 -10.62
N VAL A 56 -6.61 10.87 -9.71
CA VAL A 56 -6.04 9.52 -9.61
C VAL A 56 -6.98 8.57 -8.85
N HIS A 57 -7.42 8.95 -7.64
CA HIS A 57 -8.15 8.01 -6.78
C HIS A 57 -9.66 8.28 -6.68
N GLY A 58 -10.12 9.49 -7.05
CA GLY A 58 -11.54 9.81 -7.05
C GLY A 58 -12.16 9.99 -5.66
N ILE A 59 -11.37 10.09 -4.59
CA ILE A 59 -11.87 10.23 -3.23
C ILE A 59 -12.06 11.72 -2.94
N THR A 60 -13.30 12.13 -2.68
CA THR A 60 -13.65 13.55 -2.50
C THR A 60 -13.57 13.97 -1.03
N ASP A 61 -13.40 15.29 -0.80
CA ASP A 61 -13.49 15.85 0.54
C ASP A 61 -14.83 15.52 1.20
N GLU A 62 -15.90 15.58 0.43
CA GLU A 62 -17.25 15.27 0.91
C GLU A 62 -17.36 13.83 1.42
N PHE A 63 -16.81 12.87 0.68
CA PHE A 63 -16.81 11.47 1.08
C PHE A 63 -16.08 11.26 2.41
N LEU A 64 -15.01 12.03 2.67
CA LEU A 64 -14.16 11.85 3.84
C LEU A 64 -14.69 12.53 5.10
N LYS A 65 -15.74 13.33 4.98
CA LYS A 65 -16.27 14.16 6.08
C LYS A 65 -16.62 13.38 7.33
N ASP A 66 -17.18 12.18 7.16
CA ASP A 66 -17.68 11.35 8.27
C ASP A 66 -16.71 10.22 8.63
N LYS A 67 -15.52 10.24 8.07
CA LYS A 67 -14.55 9.17 8.32
C LYS A 67 -13.74 9.45 9.58
N PRO A 68 -13.18 8.40 10.22
CA PRO A 68 -12.36 8.58 11.40
C PRO A 68 -11.05 9.29 11.07
N SER A 69 -10.46 9.95 12.07
CA SER A 69 -9.13 10.53 11.96
C SER A 69 -8.06 9.43 11.98
N PHE A 70 -6.84 9.79 11.57
CA PHE A 70 -5.73 8.84 11.68
C PHE A 70 -5.49 8.43 13.14
N ALA A 71 -5.64 9.35 14.08
CA ALA A 71 -5.50 9.04 15.51
C ALA A 71 -6.48 7.93 15.94
N GLU A 72 -7.70 7.96 15.42
CA GLU A 72 -8.73 6.98 15.77
C GLU A 72 -8.46 5.59 15.19
N ILE A 73 -7.74 5.48 14.06
CA ILE A 73 -7.47 4.18 13.41
C ILE A 73 -6.06 3.67 13.69
N ALA A 74 -5.22 4.45 14.38
CA ALA A 74 -3.82 4.12 14.55
C ALA A 74 -3.60 2.80 15.30
N ASP A 75 -4.39 2.53 16.33
CA ASP A 75 -4.27 1.28 17.11
C ASP A 75 -4.61 0.05 16.25
N GLU A 76 -5.68 0.13 15.47
CA GLU A 76 -6.07 -0.94 14.54
C GLU A 76 -4.98 -1.18 13.50
N LEU A 77 -4.43 -0.10 12.95
CA LEU A 77 -3.37 -0.18 11.95
C LEU A 77 -2.12 -0.85 12.53
N GLN A 78 -1.67 -0.39 13.70
CA GLN A 78 -0.49 -0.96 14.35
C GLN A 78 -0.69 -2.42 14.72
N ALA A 79 -1.86 -2.79 15.20
CA ALA A 79 -2.19 -4.17 15.55
C ALA A 79 -2.13 -5.08 14.32
N PHE A 80 -2.65 -4.62 13.18
CA PHE A 80 -2.64 -5.41 11.94
C PHE A 80 -1.22 -5.64 11.43
N PHE A 81 -0.33 -4.65 11.56
CA PHE A 81 1.05 -4.74 11.09
C PHE A 81 2.04 -5.32 12.10
N GLU A 82 1.61 -5.57 13.34
CA GLU A 82 2.53 -6.01 14.40
C GLU A 82 3.26 -7.29 14.00
N GLY A 83 4.60 -7.25 14.07
CA GLY A 83 5.45 -8.40 13.75
C GLY A 83 5.55 -8.72 12.27
N ALA A 84 5.00 -7.88 11.39
CA ALA A 84 4.99 -8.14 9.96
C ALA A 84 5.97 -7.24 9.22
N LYS A 85 6.39 -7.69 8.02
CA LYS A 85 7.06 -6.81 7.06
C LYS A 85 6.03 -5.91 6.38
N TRP A 86 6.43 -4.68 6.10
CA TRP A 86 5.63 -3.67 5.40
C TRP A 86 6.08 -3.66 3.94
N ILE A 87 5.22 -4.06 3.03
CA ILE A 87 5.60 -4.23 1.62
C ILE A 87 4.73 -3.33 0.76
N ALA A 88 5.37 -2.45 0.00
CA ALA A 88 4.67 -1.50 -0.87
C ALA A 88 5.46 -1.26 -2.15
N HIS A 89 4.76 -0.76 -3.17
CA HIS A 89 5.36 -0.40 -4.46
C HIS A 89 5.75 1.07 -4.44
N ASN A 90 7.03 1.36 -4.47
CA ASN A 90 7.62 2.67 -4.17
C ASN A 90 7.45 3.00 -2.68
N ALA A 91 7.93 2.08 -1.84
CA ALA A 91 7.69 2.11 -0.40
C ALA A 91 8.18 3.39 0.29
N THR A 92 9.19 4.06 -0.26
CA THR A 92 9.69 5.33 0.28
C THR A 92 8.57 6.37 0.36
N PHE A 93 7.71 6.42 -0.66
CA PHE A 93 6.57 7.33 -0.70
C PHE A 93 5.58 7.02 0.43
N ASP A 94 5.11 5.78 0.48
CA ASP A 94 4.10 5.38 1.47
C ASP A 94 4.64 5.49 2.90
N MET A 95 5.88 5.07 3.12
CA MET A 95 6.47 5.13 4.45
C MET A 95 6.74 6.55 4.90
N GLY A 96 7.02 7.47 3.97
CA GLY A 96 7.11 8.89 4.30
C GLY A 96 5.82 9.41 4.91
N PHE A 97 4.68 9.04 4.33
CA PHE A 97 3.37 9.41 4.86
C PHE A 97 3.02 8.69 6.15
N ILE A 98 3.26 7.38 6.23
CA ILE A 98 3.00 6.58 7.45
C ILE A 98 3.80 7.17 8.62
N ASN A 99 5.09 7.39 8.42
CA ASN A 99 5.95 7.90 9.49
C ASN A 99 5.60 9.33 9.89
N ALA A 100 5.15 10.16 8.95
CA ALA A 100 4.68 11.51 9.24
C ALA A 100 3.40 11.46 10.09
N GLU A 101 2.47 10.58 9.78
CA GLU A 101 1.25 10.41 10.58
C GLU A 101 1.59 9.90 11.99
N PHE A 102 2.49 8.93 12.07
CA PHE A 102 2.94 8.41 13.38
C PHE A 102 3.61 9.52 14.22
N ALA A 103 4.46 10.33 13.58
CA ALA A 103 5.14 11.43 14.28
C ALA A 103 4.16 12.44 14.87
N ARG A 104 3.08 12.73 14.16
CA ARG A 104 2.02 13.63 14.66
C ARG A 104 1.36 13.10 15.94
N LEU A 105 1.39 11.79 16.14
CA LEU A 105 0.81 11.13 17.30
C LEU A 105 1.86 10.81 18.38
N GLY A 106 3.12 11.21 18.17
CA GLY A 106 4.21 10.87 19.08
C GLY A 106 4.65 9.42 19.03
N LEU A 107 4.32 8.72 17.95
CA LEU A 107 4.69 7.31 17.75
C LEU A 107 6.01 7.22 16.99
N PRO A 108 6.83 6.17 17.28
CA PRO A 108 8.11 6.01 16.59
C PRO A 108 7.91 5.62 15.11
N PRO A 109 8.90 5.94 14.25
CA PRO A 109 8.83 5.52 12.86
C PRO A 109 8.99 4.00 12.75
N VAL A 110 8.48 3.45 11.65
CA VAL A 110 8.65 2.04 11.32
C VAL A 110 10.13 1.81 10.95
N PRO A 111 10.80 0.81 11.57
CA PRO A 111 12.19 0.51 11.23
C PRO A 111 12.35 0.14 9.75
N GLN A 112 13.39 0.67 9.11
CA GLN A 112 13.62 0.43 7.68
C GLN A 112 13.82 -1.04 7.33
N GLU A 113 14.41 -1.81 8.24
CA GLU A 113 14.62 -3.25 8.05
C GLU A 113 13.31 -4.05 7.97
N GLN A 114 12.19 -3.45 8.38
CA GLN A 114 10.87 -4.06 8.26
C GLN A 114 10.16 -3.70 6.96
N VAL A 115 10.76 -2.85 6.12
CA VAL A 115 10.12 -2.34 4.91
C VAL A 115 10.75 -3.00 3.68
N VAL A 116 9.90 -3.44 2.75
CA VAL A 116 10.31 -4.01 1.46
C VAL A 116 9.69 -3.18 0.34
N ASP A 117 10.52 -2.76 -0.61
CA ASP A 117 10.08 -1.99 -1.77
C ASP A 117 10.04 -2.85 -3.02
N THR A 118 8.83 -3.16 -3.49
CA THR A 118 8.64 -3.98 -4.69
C THR A 118 9.09 -3.27 -5.97
N LEU A 119 9.08 -1.93 -5.98
CA LEU A 119 9.61 -1.17 -7.13
C LEU A 119 11.11 -1.42 -7.29
N SER A 120 11.87 -1.39 -6.20
CA SER A 120 13.30 -1.70 -6.23
C SER A 120 13.55 -3.13 -6.70
N MET A 121 12.75 -4.08 -6.23
CA MET A 121 12.84 -5.48 -6.67
C MET A 121 12.58 -5.61 -8.17
N ALA A 122 11.53 -4.95 -8.66
CA ALA A 122 11.17 -4.99 -10.08
C ALA A 122 12.26 -4.37 -10.95
N ARG A 123 12.85 -3.25 -10.52
CA ARG A 123 13.93 -2.59 -11.25
C ARG A 123 15.18 -3.46 -11.34
N ARG A 124 15.49 -4.23 -10.32
CA ARG A 124 16.62 -5.18 -10.37
C ARG A 124 16.38 -6.28 -11.38
N LYS A 125 15.14 -6.76 -11.52
CA LYS A 125 14.79 -7.80 -12.50
C LYS A 125 14.65 -7.25 -13.92
N ASN A 126 14.19 -6.01 -14.06
CA ASN A 126 13.94 -5.40 -15.37
C ASN A 126 14.38 -3.93 -15.34
N PRO A 127 15.70 -3.68 -15.44
CA PRO A 127 16.23 -2.30 -15.37
C PRO A 127 15.69 -1.37 -16.46
N MET A 128 15.29 -1.93 -17.60
CA MET A 128 14.79 -1.13 -18.73
C MET A 128 13.35 -0.69 -18.55
N GLY A 129 12.64 -1.25 -17.59
CA GLY A 129 11.27 -0.87 -17.28
C GLY A 129 10.30 -1.08 -18.44
N PRO A 130 9.05 -0.56 -18.33
CA PRO A 130 8.51 0.10 -17.15
C PRO A 130 8.23 -0.86 -16.00
N ASN A 131 8.20 -0.34 -14.76
CA ASN A 131 7.98 -1.14 -13.56
C ASN A 131 6.85 -0.56 -12.70
N THR A 132 5.87 0.11 -13.31
CA THR A 132 4.64 0.51 -12.63
C THR A 132 3.82 -0.72 -12.26
N LEU A 133 2.87 -0.58 -11.34
CA LEU A 133 1.97 -1.69 -10.98
C LEU A 133 1.26 -2.25 -12.22
N ASP A 134 0.71 -1.37 -13.07
CA ASP A 134 0.04 -1.81 -14.30
C ASP A 134 0.98 -2.56 -15.25
N ALA A 135 2.21 -2.08 -15.40
CA ALA A 135 3.20 -2.74 -16.25
C ALA A 135 3.56 -4.12 -15.72
N LEU A 136 3.69 -4.25 -14.40
CA LEU A 136 3.98 -5.53 -13.77
C LEU A 136 2.82 -6.51 -13.88
N CYS A 137 1.59 -6.03 -13.73
CA CYS A 137 0.40 -6.86 -13.96
C CYS A 137 0.38 -7.42 -15.39
N ARG A 138 0.68 -6.58 -16.39
CA ARG A 138 0.75 -7.03 -17.78
C ARG A 138 1.87 -8.06 -17.98
N ARG A 139 3.04 -7.80 -17.40
CA ARG A 139 4.21 -8.70 -17.54
C ARG A 139 3.94 -10.08 -16.95
N TYR A 140 3.23 -10.14 -15.83
CA TYR A 140 2.97 -11.40 -15.13
C TYR A 140 1.60 -12.00 -15.44
N GLY A 141 0.85 -11.40 -16.38
CA GLY A 141 -0.46 -11.94 -16.77
C GLY A 141 -1.52 -11.82 -15.69
N ILE A 142 -1.45 -10.79 -14.87
CA ILE A 142 -2.40 -10.53 -13.79
C ILE A 142 -3.49 -9.60 -14.32
N ASP A 143 -4.77 -9.99 -14.12
CA ASP A 143 -5.91 -9.21 -14.58
C ASP A 143 -6.08 -7.95 -13.71
N ASN A 144 -5.87 -6.78 -14.30
CA ASN A 144 -6.06 -5.48 -13.66
C ASN A 144 -7.19 -4.67 -14.32
N SER A 145 -8.12 -5.35 -15.00
CA SER A 145 -9.18 -4.68 -15.78
C SER A 145 -10.12 -3.86 -14.92
N HIS A 146 -10.25 -4.16 -13.62
CA HIS A 146 -11.10 -3.42 -12.69
C HIS A 146 -10.43 -2.17 -12.13
N ARG A 147 -9.16 -1.90 -12.47
CA ARG A 147 -8.40 -0.76 -11.96
C ARG A 147 -8.66 0.48 -12.82
N THR A 148 -9.87 1.06 -12.69
CA THR A 148 -10.24 2.30 -13.39
C THR A 148 -9.81 3.54 -12.62
N LYS A 149 -9.92 3.50 -11.27
CA LYS A 149 -9.35 4.47 -10.35
C LYS A 149 -8.42 3.76 -9.39
N HIS A 150 -7.42 4.47 -8.88
CA HIS A 150 -6.50 3.89 -7.89
C HIS A 150 -7.21 3.80 -6.55
N GLY A 151 -7.47 2.58 -6.08
CA GLY A 151 -8.01 2.29 -4.76
C GLY A 151 -7.01 1.47 -3.97
N ALA A 152 -6.81 1.80 -2.69
CA ALA A 152 -5.71 1.23 -1.92
C ALA A 152 -5.85 -0.29 -1.73
N LEU A 153 -7.06 -0.79 -1.46
CA LEU A 153 -7.23 -2.24 -1.25
C LEU A 153 -7.06 -3.02 -2.55
N LEU A 154 -7.67 -2.56 -3.65
CA LEU A 154 -7.51 -3.22 -4.95
C LEU A 154 -6.04 -3.22 -5.36
N ASP A 155 -5.34 -2.10 -5.20
CA ASP A 155 -3.93 -2.01 -5.54
C ASP A 155 -3.08 -2.92 -4.66
N ALA A 156 -3.40 -3.05 -3.38
CA ALA A 156 -2.71 -3.98 -2.49
C ALA A 156 -2.93 -5.44 -2.91
N GLU A 157 -4.15 -5.80 -3.32
CA GLU A 157 -4.46 -7.13 -3.80
C GLU A 157 -3.70 -7.47 -5.08
N LEU A 158 -3.66 -6.52 -6.04
CA LEU A 158 -2.89 -6.69 -7.27
C LEU A 158 -1.39 -6.77 -6.98
N LEU A 159 -0.90 -5.94 -6.08
CA LEU A 159 0.50 -5.94 -5.70
C LEU A 159 0.90 -7.24 -5.02
N ALA A 160 0.01 -7.83 -4.22
CA ALA A 160 0.29 -9.13 -3.59
C ALA A 160 0.55 -10.20 -4.64
N GLU A 161 -0.24 -10.25 -5.73
CA GLU A 161 -0.01 -11.18 -6.82
C GLU A 161 1.32 -10.90 -7.53
N VAL A 162 1.61 -9.63 -7.80
CA VAL A 162 2.89 -9.21 -8.40
C VAL A 162 4.06 -9.62 -7.51
N TYR A 163 3.95 -9.39 -6.20
CA TYR A 163 5.01 -9.70 -5.24
C TYR A 163 5.33 -11.18 -5.24
N ILE A 164 4.31 -12.03 -5.25
CA ILE A 164 4.49 -13.49 -5.30
C ILE A 164 5.27 -13.89 -6.57
N ASP A 165 4.98 -13.27 -7.71
CA ASP A 165 5.73 -13.51 -8.94
C ASP A 165 7.16 -12.95 -8.88
N LEU A 166 7.35 -11.78 -8.29
CA LEU A 166 8.68 -11.17 -8.16
C LEU A 166 9.64 -12.04 -7.35
N ILE A 167 9.16 -12.70 -6.30
CA ILE A 167 9.99 -13.56 -5.46
C ILE A 167 10.03 -15.01 -5.96
N GLY A 168 9.28 -15.35 -7.03
CA GLY A 168 9.24 -16.71 -7.60
C GLY A 168 8.44 -17.71 -6.76
N ALA A 169 7.64 -17.25 -5.79
CA ALA A 169 6.91 -18.15 -4.89
C ALA A 169 5.81 -18.94 -5.59
N ARG A 170 5.20 -18.37 -6.64
CA ARG A 170 4.18 -19.06 -7.42
C ARG A 170 4.74 -20.31 -8.11
N GLN A 171 5.94 -20.21 -8.69
CA GLN A 171 6.61 -21.33 -9.33
C GLN A 171 6.94 -22.43 -8.31
N SER A 172 7.40 -22.04 -7.12
CA SER A 172 7.68 -22.98 -6.04
C SER A 172 6.43 -23.73 -5.59
N GLN A 173 5.30 -23.04 -5.53
CA GLN A 173 4.01 -23.66 -5.21
C GLN A 173 3.63 -24.73 -6.25
N LEU A 174 3.81 -24.42 -7.53
CA LEU A 174 3.49 -25.35 -8.61
C LEU A 174 4.37 -26.62 -8.59
N ILE A 175 5.62 -26.48 -8.17
CA ILE A 175 6.54 -27.61 -8.05
C ILE A 175 6.14 -28.54 -6.90
N LEU A 176 5.61 -27.98 -5.81
CA LEU A 176 5.21 -28.74 -4.63
C LEU A 176 3.87 -29.47 -4.81
N ASP A 177 3.03 -28.99 -5.69
CA ASP A 177 1.72 -29.61 -6.00
C ASP A 177 1.89 -30.75 -7.01
#